data_67cb3366de295737aca9f1d6d52491ac
#
_entry.id   67cb3366de295737aca9f1d6d52491ac
#
_cell.length_a   1.000
_cell.length_b   1.000
_cell.length_c   1.000
_cell.angle_alpha   90.00
_cell.angle_beta   90.00
_cell.angle_gamma   90.00
#
_symmetry.space_group_name_H-M   'P 1'
#
loop_
_entity.id
_entity.type
_entity.pdbx_description
1 polymer ?
#
loop_
_entity_poly.entity_id
_entity_poly.type
_entity_poly.pdbx_seq_one_letter_code
_entity_poly.pdbx_strand_id
1 'polypeptide(L)'
;MSLASGDPLGDPQSWGSAVHNWLAVSRRFGWAPAVVGVSDAGARAFADRGMGVISLGDEAVLDADAFSLNGPDMAPVRQAVRRVRRAGVEVRVRRHEQVDPAEWPGLVRAAEAWRGDAPERGFSMALGRLGDPADGRCVLVEAVDAEGDLVGLLSFVPWGPTGASLDLMRRSPDAPNGVTETMVAELCRQRESVGLRRLSLNFAVFRSVFAEGETLGAGPVTRMPVSYTHLRA
;
A
#
# COMPACT_ATOMS: atom_id res chain seq x y z
N MET A 1 -2.98 1.34 -26.14
CA MET A 1 -2.49 0.38 -25.14
C MET A 1 -3.68 -0.14 -24.33
N SER A 2 -3.72 -1.42 -24.01
CA SER A 2 -4.69 -2.01 -23.07
C SER A 2 -3.91 -2.42 -21.80
N LEU A 3 -4.07 -1.65 -20.73
CA LEU A 3 -3.37 -1.88 -19.48
C LEU A 3 -4.36 -2.43 -18.46
N ALA A 4 -4.10 -3.60 -17.92
CA ALA A 4 -4.82 -4.21 -16.82
C ALA A 4 -4.03 -4.08 -15.50
N SER A 5 -4.70 -4.20 -14.36
CA SER A 5 -4.10 -4.19 -13.04
C SER A 5 -4.56 -5.39 -12.24
N GLY A 6 -3.62 -6.06 -11.61
CA GLY A 6 -3.87 -7.23 -10.78
C GLY A 6 -4.17 -8.51 -11.55
N ASP A 7 -4.50 -9.55 -10.78
CA ASP A 7 -4.88 -10.86 -11.31
C ASP A 7 -6.26 -10.81 -12.01
N PRO A 8 -6.54 -11.73 -12.94
CA PRO A 8 -7.89 -11.89 -13.45
C PRO A 8 -8.88 -12.17 -12.30
N LEU A 9 -10.04 -11.54 -12.36
CA LEU A 9 -11.07 -11.71 -11.34
C LEU A 9 -11.84 -13.03 -11.57
N GLY A 10 -12.31 -13.63 -10.46
CA GLY A 10 -13.11 -14.84 -10.47
C GLY A 10 -12.31 -16.12 -10.24
N ASP A 11 -12.89 -17.25 -10.67
CA ASP A 11 -12.29 -18.58 -10.49
C ASP A 11 -10.97 -18.70 -11.25
N PRO A 12 -9.85 -19.05 -10.57
CA PRO A 12 -8.54 -19.25 -11.20
C PRO A 12 -8.55 -20.25 -12.36
N GLN A 13 -9.46 -21.23 -12.37
CA GLN A 13 -9.62 -22.17 -13.48
C GLN A 13 -10.08 -21.47 -14.77
N SER A 14 -10.76 -20.33 -14.66
CA SER A 14 -11.24 -19.54 -15.79
C SER A 14 -10.24 -18.47 -16.27
N TRP A 15 -9.14 -18.24 -15.55
CA TRP A 15 -8.19 -17.18 -15.85
C TRP A 15 -7.58 -17.30 -17.24
N GLY A 16 -7.21 -18.53 -17.64
CA GLY A 16 -6.67 -18.78 -18.98
C GLY A 16 -7.60 -18.34 -20.11
N SER A 17 -8.92 -18.55 -19.96
CA SER A 17 -9.92 -18.12 -20.93
C SER A 17 -10.12 -16.61 -20.92
N ALA A 18 -10.15 -16.00 -19.74
CA ALA A 18 -10.25 -14.55 -19.59
C ALA A 18 -9.07 -13.82 -20.25
N VAL A 19 -7.85 -14.27 -19.98
CA VAL A 19 -6.62 -13.72 -20.60
C VAL A 19 -6.64 -13.90 -22.10
N HIS A 20 -7.02 -15.09 -22.60
CA HIS A 20 -7.12 -15.33 -24.05
C HIS A 20 -8.08 -14.34 -24.73
N ASN A 21 -9.27 -14.17 -24.18
CA ASN A 21 -10.28 -13.26 -24.71
C ASN A 21 -9.82 -11.79 -24.69
N TRP A 22 -9.19 -11.35 -23.60
CA TRP A 22 -8.63 -10.02 -23.49
C TRP A 22 -7.52 -9.76 -24.50
N LEU A 23 -6.64 -10.73 -24.74
CA LEU A 23 -5.60 -10.65 -25.76
C LEU A 23 -6.20 -10.62 -27.18
N ALA A 24 -7.27 -11.38 -27.43
CA ALA A 24 -7.98 -11.36 -28.71
C ALA A 24 -8.61 -9.98 -28.99
N VAL A 25 -9.25 -9.38 -27.98
CA VAL A 25 -9.79 -8.01 -28.09
C VAL A 25 -8.66 -7.02 -28.32
N SER A 26 -7.57 -7.09 -27.58
CA SER A 26 -6.41 -6.20 -27.76
C SER A 26 -5.87 -6.26 -29.19
N ARG A 27 -5.71 -7.46 -29.75
CA ARG A 27 -5.27 -7.66 -31.15
C ARG A 27 -6.25 -7.07 -32.14
N ARG A 28 -7.55 -7.27 -31.94
CA ARG A 28 -8.60 -6.75 -32.84
C ARG A 28 -8.55 -5.22 -32.96
N PHE A 29 -8.20 -4.53 -31.85
CA PHE A 29 -8.09 -3.06 -31.84
C PHE A 29 -6.67 -2.54 -32.01
N GLY A 30 -5.69 -3.39 -32.29
CA GLY A 30 -4.29 -2.98 -32.43
C GLY A 30 -3.67 -2.43 -31.14
N TRP A 31 -4.19 -2.82 -29.97
CA TRP A 31 -3.65 -2.37 -28.70
C TRP A 31 -2.49 -3.26 -28.23
N ALA A 32 -1.41 -2.65 -27.77
CA ALA A 32 -0.36 -3.36 -27.03
C ALA A 32 -0.90 -3.73 -25.63
N PRO A 33 -1.02 -5.03 -25.32
CA PRO A 33 -1.48 -5.47 -23.99
C PRO A 33 -0.36 -5.37 -22.97
N ALA A 34 -0.67 -4.91 -21.77
CA ALA A 34 0.22 -4.91 -20.62
C ALA A 34 -0.57 -5.14 -19.31
N VAL A 35 0.08 -5.70 -18.32
CA VAL A 35 -0.51 -5.94 -16.99
C VAL A 35 0.49 -5.50 -15.93
N VAL A 36 0.02 -4.92 -14.85
CA VAL A 36 0.86 -4.47 -13.72
C VAL A 36 0.28 -4.99 -12.39
N GLY A 37 1.17 -5.33 -11.46
CA GLY A 37 0.78 -5.70 -10.09
C GLY A 37 0.06 -7.05 -9.99
N VAL A 38 0.48 -8.04 -10.76
CA VAL A 38 -0.03 -9.42 -10.69
C VAL A 38 0.72 -10.23 -9.64
N SER A 39 0.03 -11.20 -9.05
CA SER A 39 0.66 -12.25 -8.23
C SER A 39 1.45 -13.24 -9.09
N ASP A 40 2.24 -14.12 -8.46
CA ASP A 40 2.92 -15.22 -9.16
C ASP A 40 1.93 -16.13 -9.91
N ALA A 41 0.76 -16.38 -9.35
CA ALA A 41 -0.28 -17.19 -9.98
C ALA A 41 -0.86 -16.49 -11.21
N GLY A 42 -1.16 -15.18 -11.10
CA GLY A 42 -1.59 -14.36 -12.23
C GLY A 42 -0.51 -14.27 -13.30
N ALA A 43 0.74 -14.04 -12.93
CA ALA A 43 1.86 -13.98 -13.85
C ALA A 43 1.98 -15.27 -14.69
N ARG A 44 1.82 -16.44 -14.08
CA ARG A 44 1.80 -17.73 -14.81
C ARG A 44 0.65 -17.80 -15.80
N ALA A 45 -0.56 -17.38 -15.40
CA ALA A 45 -1.72 -17.40 -16.30
C ALA A 45 -1.53 -16.50 -17.54
N PHE A 46 -0.84 -15.38 -17.40
CA PHE A 46 -0.47 -14.51 -18.53
C PHE A 46 0.69 -15.10 -19.34
N ALA A 47 1.72 -15.68 -18.70
CA ALA A 47 2.86 -16.30 -19.37
C ALA A 47 2.44 -17.50 -20.22
N ASP A 48 1.52 -18.34 -19.74
CA ASP A 48 0.94 -19.48 -20.48
C ASP A 48 0.20 -19.04 -21.76
N ARG A 49 -0.09 -17.75 -21.91
CA ARG A 49 -0.70 -17.14 -23.09
C ARG A 49 0.30 -16.31 -23.92
N GLY A 50 1.60 -16.48 -23.65
CA GLY A 50 2.68 -15.89 -24.45
C GLY A 50 3.07 -14.47 -24.06
N MET A 51 2.67 -13.98 -22.90
CA MET A 51 3.16 -12.68 -22.38
C MET A 51 4.49 -12.85 -21.64
N GLY A 52 5.41 -11.90 -21.84
CA GLY A 52 6.62 -11.79 -21.03
C GLY A 52 6.30 -11.34 -19.61
N VAL A 53 7.05 -11.85 -18.63
CA VAL A 53 6.89 -11.50 -17.21
C VAL A 53 8.17 -10.84 -16.71
N ILE A 54 8.01 -9.75 -15.96
CA ILE A 54 9.10 -9.03 -15.31
C ILE A 54 8.74 -8.88 -13.83
N SER A 55 9.63 -9.33 -12.93
CA SER A 55 9.49 -9.07 -11.50
C SER A 55 9.74 -7.58 -11.23
N LEU A 56 8.79 -6.93 -10.58
CA LEU A 56 8.89 -5.51 -10.22
C LEU A 56 9.32 -5.30 -8.76
N GLY A 57 9.16 -6.30 -7.90
CA GLY A 57 9.48 -6.21 -6.48
C GLY A 57 8.66 -7.18 -5.64
N ASP A 58 8.77 -7.04 -4.34
CA ASP A 58 8.10 -7.86 -3.34
C ASP A 58 6.93 -7.09 -2.71
N GLU A 59 5.84 -7.77 -2.43
CA GLU A 59 4.73 -7.22 -1.65
C GLU A 59 4.95 -7.51 -0.16
N ALA A 60 4.85 -6.49 0.68
CA ALA A 60 4.95 -6.64 2.13
C ALA A 60 3.57 -6.97 2.72
N VAL A 61 3.34 -8.24 3.01
CA VAL A 61 2.07 -8.70 3.61
C VAL A 61 2.29 -9.05 5.08
N LEU A 62 1.49 -8.45 5.96
CA LEU A 62 1.45 -8.72 7.39
C LEU A 62 0.26 -9.63 7.71
N ASP A 63 0.51 -10.69 8.48
CA ASP A 63 -0.53 -11.43 9.19
C ASP A 63 -0.84 -10.68 10.50
N ALA A 64 -2.00 -10.02 10.54
CA ALA A 64 -2.38 -9.21 11.69
C ALA A 64 -2.76 -10.06 12.92
N ASP A 65 -3.15 -11.33 12.72
CA ASP A 65 -3.41 -12.25 13.83
C ASP A 65 -2.13 -12.70 14.52
N ALA A 66 -1.05 -12.89 13.73
CA ALA A 66 0.26 -13.27 14.23
C ALA A 66 1.13 -12.06 14.62
N PHE A 67 0.69 -10.83 14.35
CA PHE A 67 1.49 -9.64 14.59
C PHE A 67 1.80 -9.44 16.06
N SER A 68 3.08 -9.24 16.36
CA SER A 68 3.57 -8.96 17.73
C SER A 68 4.74 -8.00 17.67
N LEU A 69 4.77 -7.07 18.61
CA LEU A 69 5.94 -6.21 18.82
C LEU A 69 7.06 -6.89 19.62
N ASN A 70 6.93 -8.16 20.00
CA ASN A 70 7.94 -8.90 20.72
C ASN A 70 9.09 -9.36 19.81
N GLY A 71 10.21 -9.75 20.42
CA GLY A 71 11.39 -10.23 19.70
C GLY A 71 12.39 -9.14 19.35
N PRO A 72 13.63 -9.54 18.99
CA PRO A 72 14.73 -8.63 18.69
C PRO A 72 14.47 -7.81 17.43
N ASP A 73 13.93 -8.41 16.38
CA ASP A 73 13.71 -7.79 15.07
C ASP A 73 12.68 -6.64 15.13
N MET A 74 11.79 -6.68 16.14
CA MET A 74 10.80 -5.61 16.35
C MET A 74 11.31 -4.49 17.27
N ALA A 75 12.57 -4.53 17.71
CA ALA A 75 13.11 -3.48 18.57
C ALA A 75 13.03 -2.07 17.98
N PRO A 76 13.33 -1.83 16.70
CA PRO A 76 13.18 -0.51 16.08
C PRO A 76 11.73 -0.01 16.09
N VAL A 77 10.77 -0.89 15.77
CA VAL A 77 9.34 -0.54 15.76
C VAL A 77 8.84 -0.23 17.18
N ARG A 78 9.27 -1.02 18.19
CA ARG A 78 8.96 -0.72 19.60
C ARG A 78 9.50 0.64 20.03
N GLN A 79 10.70 1.01 19.59
CA GLN A 79 11.29 2.31 19.90
C GLN A 79 10.50 3.44 19.23
N ALA A 80 10.09 3.24 17.97
CA ALA A 80 9.24 4.17 17.24
C ALA A 80 7.92 4.41 17.98
N VAL A 81 7.20 3.34 18.32
CA VAL A 81 5.93 3.40 19.08
C VAL A 81 6.11 4.13 20.42
N ARG A 82 7.18 3.82 21.17
CA ARG A 82 7.45 4.51 22.43
C ARG A 82 7.74 6.00 22.26
N ARG A 83 8.47 6.39 21.21
CA ARG A 83 8.79 7.78 20.90
C ARG A 83 7.52 8.55 20.56
N VAL A 84 6.71 8.02 19.66
CA VAL A 84 5.46 8.63 19.19
C VAL A 84 4.47 8.82 20.34
N ARG A 85 4.31 7.80 21.19
CA ARG A 85 3.46 7.89 22.38
C ARG A 85 3.97 8.92 23.40
N ARG A 86 5.30 9.04 23.58
CA ARG A 86 5.88 10.08 24.45
C ARG A 86 5.68 11.49 23.91
N ALA A 87 5.56 11.64 22.61
CA ALA A 87 5.22 12.89 21.97
C ALA A 87 3.70 13.22 22.04
N GLY A 88 2.91 12.39 22.77
CA GLY A 88 1.49 12.64 22.96
C GLY A 88 0.61 12.27 21.76
N VAL A 89 1.17 11.57 20.75
CA VAL A 89 0.40 11.19 19.56
C VAL A 89 -0.43 9.94 19.85
N GLU A 90 -1.71 10.04 19.55
CA GLU A 90 -2.70 8.96 19.60
C GLU A 90 -3.03 8.47 18.18
N VAL A 91 -3.38 7.18 18.06
CA VAL A 91 -3.78 6.58 16.79
C VAL A 91 -5.23 6.11 16.86
N ARG A 92 -6.03 6.55 15.91
CA ARG A 92 -7.43 6.16 15.72
C ARG A 92 -7.54 5.27 14.49
N VAL A 93 -8.33 4.19 14.62
CA VAL A 93 -8.61 3.25 13.53
C VAL A 93 -10.12 3.15 13.36
N ARG A 94 -10.63 3.44 12.17
CA ARG A 94 -12.07 3.38 11.88
C ARG A 94 -12.33 3.08 10.40
N ARG A 95 -13.51 2.60 10.07
CA ARG A 95 -13.97 2.50 8.68
C ARG A 95 -14.30 3.90 8.15
N HIS A 96 -14.18 4.09 6.82
CA HIS A 96 -14.58 5.37 6.19
C HIS A 96 -16.05 5.71 6.49
N GLU A 97 -16.94 4.72 6.52
CA GLU A 97 -18.35 4.92 6.87
C GLU A 97 -18.61 5.39 8.32
N GLN A 98 -17.62 5.25 9.20
CA GLN A 98 -17.68 5.70 10.60
C GLN A 98 -17.14 7.13 10.78
N VAL A 99 -16.57 7.71 9.73
CA VAL A 99 -16.05 9.09 9.75
C VAL A 99 -17.23 10.04 9.53
N ASP A 100 -17.34 11.06 10.39
CA ASP A 100 -18.34 12.09 10.19
C ASP A 100 -18.11 12.78 8.83
N PRO A 101 -19.15 12.93 7.99
CA PRO A 101 -19.02 13.65 6.72
C PRO A 101 -18.38 15.04 6.84
N ALA A 102 -18.56 15.72 7.98
CA ALA A 102 -17.95 17.02 8.24
C ALA A 102 -16.44 17.00 8.44
N GLU A 103 -15.85 15.85 8.81
CA GLU A 103 -14.40 15.69 9.01
C GLU A 103 -13.64 15.54 7.66
N TRP A 104 -14.26 14.94 6.63
CA TRP A 104 -13.62 14.62 5.37
C TRP A 104 -12.90 15.77 4.69
N PRO A 105 -13.48 16.98 4.60
CA PRO A 105 -12.78 18.12 3.97
C PRO A 105 -11.46 18.47 4.66
N GLY A 106 -11.36 18.27 5.99
CA GLY A 106 -10.14 18.47 6.75
C GLY A 106 -9.07 17.41 6.45
N LEU A 107 -9.48 16.13 6.47
CA LEU A 107 -8.61 14.99 6.19
C LEU A 107 -8.03 15.04 4.76
N VAL A 108 -8.87 15.34 3.77
CA VAL A 108 -8.45 15.47 2.37
C VAL A 108 -7.46 16.62 2.19
N ARG A 109 -7.77 17.80 2.75
CA ARG A 109 -6.85 18.96 2.68
C ARG A 109 -5.49 18.67 3.32
N ALA A 110 -5.46 17.98 4.47
CA ALA A 110 -4.21 17.59 5.11
C ALA A 110 -3.40 16.62 4.23
N ALA A 111 -4.05 15.60 3.68
CA ALA A 111 -3.41 14.64 2.79
C ALA A 111 -2.83 15.28 1.52
N GLU A 112 -3.55 16.26 0.94
CA GLU A 112 -3.09 17.03 -0.23
C GLU A 112 -1.91 17.95 0.13
N ALA A 113 -2.00 18.66 1.26
CA ALA A 113 -0.93 19.54 1.72
C ALA A 113 0.38 18.75 1.96
N TRP A 114 0.29 17.57 2.54
CA TRP A 114 1.47 16.73 2.78
C TRP A 114 2.00 16.02 1.52
N ARG A 115 1.21 15.94 0.47
CA ARG A 115 1.68 15.47 -0.84
C ARG A 115 2.62 16.50 -1.48
N GLY A 116 2.38 17.79 -1.27
CA GLY A 116 3.09 18.87 -1.94
C GLY A 116 2.98 18.76 -3.46
N ASP A 117 4.08 18.99 -4.15
CA ASP A 117 4.16 18.96 -5.62
C ASP A 117 4.33 17.53 -6.20
N ALA A 118 4.35 16.49 -5.35
CA ALA A 118 4.47 15.12 -5.84
C ALA A 118 3.24 14.73 -6.68
N PRO A 119 3.43 14.11 -7.88
CA PRO A 119 2.31 13.68 -8.70
C PRO A 119 1.48 12.61 -7.97
N GLU A 120 0.16 12.68 -8.08
CA GLU A 120 -0.71 11.59 -7.63
C GLU A 120 -0.49 10.35 -8.52
N ARG A 121 -0.26 9.21 -7.87
CA ARG A 121 0.02 7.95 -8.56
C ARG A 121 -1.22 7.08 -8.58
N GLY A 122 -2.25 7.52 -9.27
CA GLY A 122 -3.46 6.74 -9.45
C GLY A 122 -3.23 5.37 -10.12
N PHE A 123 -4.29 4.70 -10.45
CA PHE A 123 -4.36 3.40 -11.09
C PHE A 123 -4.01 2.25 -10.13
N SER A 124 -2.81 1.69 -10.10
CA SER A 124 -2.47 0.52 -9.28
C SER A 124 -1.77 0.86 -7.97
N MET A 125 -1.51 2.14 -7.70
CA MET A 125 -0.70 2.56 -6.55
C MET A 125 -1.50 3.34 -5.50
N ALA A 126 -2.53 4.05 -5.91
CA ALA A 126 -3.48 4.76 -5.06
C ALA A 126 -4.71 5.07 -5.88
N LEU A 127 -5.89 4.97 -5.30
CA LEU A 127 -7.14 5.28 -6.00
C LEU A 127 -7.35 6.78 -6.19
N GLY A 128 -6.71 7.61 -5.37
CA GLY A 128 -6.89 9.07 -5.41
C GLY A 128 -8.31 9.52 -5.02
N ARG A 129 -9.06 8.72 -4.25
CA ARG A 129 -10.46 8.91 -3.91
C ARG A 129 -10.72 9.02 -2.42
N LEU A 130 -9.79 9.54 -1.66
CA LEU A 130 -9.95 9.68 -0.21
C LEU A 130 -11.23 10.46 0.11
N GLY A 131 -12.12 9.85 0.91
CA GLY A 131 -13.39 10.45 1.30
C GLY A 131 -14.55 10.25 0.31
N ASP A 132 -14.39 9.41 -0.72
CA ASP A 132 -15.50 9.03 -1.58
C ASP A 132 -16.55 8.22 -0.78
N PRO A 133 -17.83 8.62 -0.78
CA PRO A 133 -18.89 7.93 -0.04
C PRO A 133 -19.08 6.45 -0.46
N ALA A 134 -18.69 6.08 -1.67
CA ALA A 134 -18.75 4.70 -2.14
C ALA A 134 -17.73 3.78 -1.48
N ASP A 135 -16.70 4.35 -0.83
CA ASP A 135 -15.57 3.63 -0.25
C ASP A 135 -15.70 3.41 1.27
N GLY A 136 -16.92 3.36 1.79
CA GLY A 136 -17.24 3.19 3.23
C GLY A 136 -16.54 2.02 3.91
N ARG A 137 -16.21 0.95 3.17
CA ARG A 137 -15.49 -0.24 3.67
C ARG A 137 -13.98 -0.04 3.79
N CYS A 138 -13.40 1.01 3.24
CA CYS A 138 -11.99 1.34 3.44
C CYS A 138 -11.71 1.61 4.92
N VAL A 139 -10.46 1.41 5.34
CA VAL A 139 -10.01 1.65 6.72
C VAL A 139 -9.13 2.88 6.75
N LEU A 140 -9.48 3.81 7.61
CA LEU A 140 -8.72 5.00 7.91
C LEU A 140 -7.93 4.79 9.21
N VAL A 141 -6.66 5.17 9.18
CA VAL A 141 -5.80 5.23 10.35
C VAL A 141 -5.27 6.66 10.46
N GLU A 142 -5.56 7.31 11.58
CA GLU A 142 -5.23 8.68 11.85
C GLU A 142 -4.27 8.76 13.03
N ALA A 143 -3.22 9.54 12.91
CA ALA A 143 -2.36 9.92 14.01
C ALA A 143 -2.65 11.37 14.37
N VAL A 144 -3.00 11.62 15.63
CA VAL A 144 -3.41 12.93 16.16
C VAL A 144 -2.51 13.28 17.33
N ASP A 145 -1.98 14.49 17.36
CA ASP A 145 -1.13 14.95 18.46
C ASP A 145 -1.93 15.38 19.71
N ALA A 146 -1.21 15.84 20.74
CA ALA A 146 -1.81 16.24 22.01
C ALA A 146 -2.73 17.47 21.90
N GLU A 147 -2.53 18.30 20.88
CA GLU A 147 -3.31 19.49 20.57
C GLU A 147 -4.59 19.13 19.80
N GLY A 148 -4.70 17.91 19.29
CA GLY A 148 -5.82 17.42 18.50
C GLY A 148 -5.61 17.57 17.00
N ASP A 149 -4.43 17.98 16.58
CA ASP A 149 -4.10 18.17 15.18
C ASP A 149 -3.69 16.84 14.51
N LEU A 150 -4.15 16.65 13.27
CA LEU A 150 -3.78 15.48 12.49
C LEU A 150 -2.32 15.58 12.05
N VAL A 151 -1.52 14.53 12.36
CA VAL A 151 -0.09 14.47 12.01
C VAL A 151 0.27 13.29 11.10
N GLY A 152 -0.66 12.37 10.87
CA GLY A 152 -0.46 11.26 9.96
C GLY A 152 -1.78 10.64 9.51
N LEU A 153 -1.79 10.08 8.29
CA LEU A 153 -2.96 9.47 7.68
C LEU A 153 -2.57 8.28 6.82
N LEU A 154 -3.18 7.12 7.09
CA LEU A 154 -3.16 5.97 6.18
C LEU A 154 -4.58 5.63 5.77
N SER A 155 -4.75 5.24 4.51
CA SER A 155 -6.01 4.66 4.03
C SER A 155 -5.72 3.31 3.39
N PHE A 156 -6.56 2.32 3.72
CA PHE A 156 -6.45 0.96 3.21
C PHE A 156 -7.74 0.59 2.49
N VAL A 157 -7.61 0.05 1.29
CA VAL A 157 -8.72 -0.47 0.51
C VAL A 157 -8.99 -1.94 0.85
N PRO A 158 -10.24 -2.43 0.76
CA PRO A 158 -10.54 -3.84 0.97
C PRO A 158 -9.74 -4.75 0.02
N TRP A 159 -9.13 -5.80 0.58
CA TRP A 159 -8.40 -6.83 -0.15
C TRP A 159 -8.94 -8.22 0.26
N GLY A 160 -9.91 -8.70 -0.47
CA GLY A 160 -10.67 -9.89 -0.12
C GLY A 160 -11.59 -9.67 1.11
N PRO A 161 -12.03 -10.75 1.76
CA PRO A 161 -13.03 -10.67 2.84
C PRO A 161 -12.51 -10.03 4.13
N THR A 162 -11.24 -10.29 4.49
CA THR A 162 -10.63 -9.92 5.78
C THR A 162 -9.28 -9.25 5.62
N GLY A 163 -8.91 -8.87 4.41
CA GLY A 163 -7.68 -8.17 4.12
C GLY A 163 -7.90 -6.70 3.78
N ALA A 164 -6.84 -5.92 3.92
CA ALA A 164 -6.78 -4.54 3.44
C ALA A 164 -5.40 -4.24 2.84
N SER A 165 -5.37 -3.47 1.77
CA SER A 165 -4.15 -3.05 1.10
C SER A 165 -3.95 -1.54 1.24
N LEU A 166 -2.74 -1.13 1.56
CA LEU A 166 -2.38 0.28 1.70
C LEU A 166 -2.59 1.01 0.37
N ASP A 167 -3.43 2.03 0.39
CA ASP A 167 -3.73 2.87 -0.75
C ASP A 167 -3.10 4.25 -0.63
N LEU A 168 -3.22 4.85 0.54
CA LEU A 168 -2.68 6.17 0.82
C LEU A 168 -1.82 6.14 2.09
N MET A 169 -0.63 6.78 2.02
CA MET A 169 0.23 7.03 3.17
C MET A 169 0.71 8.47 3.12
N ARG A 170 0.29 9.26 4.11
CA ARG A 170 0.67 10.66 4.26
C ARG A 170 1.00 10.98 5.72
N ARG A 171 1.92 11.88 5.92
CA ARG A 171 2.24 12.43 7.24
C ARG A 171 2.68 13.87 7.15
N SER A 172 2.47 14.62 8.21
CA SER A 172 3.05 15.95 8.38
C SER A 172 4.59 15.87 8.31
N PRO A 173 5.26 16.86 7.70
CA PRO A 173 6.71 17.00 7.82
C PRO A 173 7.18 17.08 9.27
N ASP A 174 6.38 17.65 10.16
CA ASP A 174 6.67 17.85 11.57
C ASP A 174 6.27 16.65 12.44
N ALA A 175 5.67 15.61 11.86
CA ALA A 175 5.28 14.42 12.60
C ALA A 175 6.49 13.72 13.23
N PRO A 176 6.36 13.18 14.44
CA PRO A 176 7.43 12.44 15.09
C PRO A 176 7.92 11.26 14.24
N ASN A 177 9.24 11.06 14.22
CA ASN A 177 9.81 9.89 13.54
C ASN A 177 9.23 8.59 14.11
N GLY A 178 8.73 7.73 13.24
CA GLY A 178 8.09 6.47 13.59
C GLY A 178 6.56 6.54 13.67
N VAL A 179 5.94 7.67 13.26
CA VAL A 179 4.47 7.80 13.25
C VAL A 179 3.83 6.76 12.32
N THR A 180 4.41 6.51 11.15
CA THR A 180 3.89 5.53 10.18
C THR A 180 3.94 4.11 10.74
N GLU A 181 5.08 3.70 11.30
CA GLU A 181 5.26 2.40 11.95
C GLU A 181 4.29 2.23 13.13
N THR A 182 4.06 3.31 13.88
CA THR A 182 3.11 3.32 14.98
C THR A 182 1.68 3.14 14.48
N MET A 183 1.28 3.82 13.42
CA MET A 183 -0.04 3.68 12.81
C MET A 183 -0.29 2.24 12.32
N VAL A 184 0.69 1.62 11.64
CA VAL A 184 0.58 0.22 11.19
C VAL A 184 0.49 -0.73 12.40
N ALA A 185 1.33 -0.54 13.42
CA ALA A 185 1.30 -1.36 14.63
C ALA A 185 -0.03 -1.25 15.38
N GLU A 186 -0.60 -0.04 15.49
CA GLU A 186 -1.89 0.17 16.12
C GLU A 186 -3.05 -0.40 15.29
N LEU A 187 -2.99 -0.33 13.96
CA LEU A 187 -3.95 -0.99 13.09
C LEU A 187 -3.95 -2.51 13.32
N CYS A 188 -2.77 -3.14 13.36
CA CYS A 188 -2.66 -4.58 13.69
C CYS A 188 -3.23 -4.90 15.07
N ARG A 189 -2.99 -4.04 16.07
CA ARG A 189 -3.50 -4.22 17.43
C ARG A 189 -5.03 -4.06 17.52
N GLN A 190 -5.59 -3.14 16.74
CA GLN A 190 -7.04 -2.85 16.67
C GLN A 190 -7.75 -3.60 15.55
N ARG A 191 -7.12 -4.56 14.90
CA ARG A 191 -7.62 -5.29 13.72
C ARG A 191 -9.05 -5.81 13.85
N GLU A 192 -9.44 -6.25 15.06
CA GLU A 192 -10.77 -6.81 15.33
C GLU A 192 -11.87 -5.77 15.18
N SER A 193 -11.62 -4.50 15.55
CA SER A 193 -12.61 -3.44 15.45
C SER A 193 -13.02 -3.14 14.00
N VAL A 194 -12.13 -3.47 13.05
CA VAL A 194 -12.35 -3.28 11.62
C VAL A 194 -12.38 -4.60 10.83
N GLY A 195 -12.39 -5.74 11.53
CA GLY A 195 -12.54 -7.08 10.93
C GLY A 195 -11.38 -7.48 10.01
N LEU A 196 -10.14 -7.08 10.33
CA LEU A 196 -8.97 -7.38 9.51
C LEU A 196 -8.15 -8.52 10.09
N ARG A 197 -7.59 -9.34 9.20
CA ARG A 197 -6.65 -10.43 9.50
C ARG A 197 -5.35 -10.31 8.72
N ARG A 198 -5.36 -9.63 7.58
CA ARG A 198 -4.18 -9.47 6.71
C ARG A 198 -4.08 -8.03 6.23
N LEU A 199 -2.86 -7.51 6.19
CA LEU A 199 -2.56 -6.18 5.67
C LEU A 199 -1.47 -6.29 4.61
N SER A 200 -1.74 -5.73 3.43
CA SER A 200 -0.69 -5.45 2.45
C SER A 200 -0.23 -4.01 2.66
N LEU A 201 1.08 -3.82 2.83
CA LEU A 201 1.70 -2.50 2.85
C LEU A 201 2.11 -2.05 1.45
N ASN A 202 1.55 -2.71 0.42
CA ASN A 202 1.89 -2.53 -0.97
C ASN A 202 3.30 -3.05 -1.28
N PHE A 203 3.83 -2.81 -2.46
CA PHE A 203 5.08 -3.44 -2.88
C PHE A 203 6.28 -2.50 -2.85
N ALA A 204 7.45 -3.06 -2.54
CA ALA A 204 8.75 -2.41 -2.65
C ALA A 204 9.34 -2.69 -4.03
N VAL A 205 9.35 -1.67 -4.88
CA VAL A 205 9.83 -1.78 -6.27
C VAL A 205 11.32 -2.08 -6.29
N PHE A 206 11.73 -3.08 -7.05
CA PHE A 206 13.14 -3.42 -7.33
C PHE A 206 14.01 -3.67 -6.09
N ARG A 207 13.44 -4.19 -5.02
CA ARG A 207 14.20 -4.47 -3.79
C ARG A 207 15.41 -5.40 -4.04
N SER A 208 15.24 -6.44 -4.87
CA SER A 208 16.32 -7.34 -5.25
C SER A 208 17.46 -6.61 -6.00
N VAL A 209 17.11 -5.69 -6.89
CA VAL A 209 18.08 -4.88 -7.65
C VAL A 209 18.88 -3.96 -6.73
N PHE A 210 18.25 -3.43 -5.66
CA PHE A 210 18.97 -2.62 -4.68
C PHE A 210 19.87 -3.46 -3.77
N ALA A 211 19.40 -4.63 -3.34
CA ALA A 211 20.24 -5.54 -2.58
C ALA A 211 21.47 -5.99 -3.37
N GLU A 212 21.32 -6.23 -4.69
CA GLU A 212 22.45 -6.50 -5.58
C GLU A 212 23.33 -5.28 -5.82
N GLY A 213 22.75 -4.07 -5.87
CA GLY A 213 23.46 -2.80 -6.05
C GLY A 213 24.38 -2.44 -4.88
N GLU A 214 24.09 -2.95 -3.68
CA GLU A 214 24.93 -2.80 -2.50
C GLU A 214 26.15 -3.75 -2.51
N THR A 215 26.16 -4.75 -3.38
CA THR A 215 27.30 -5.66 -3.52
C THR A 215 28.42 -5.03 -4.34
N LEU A 216 29.67 -5.30 -3.96
CA LEU A 216 30.86 -4.87 -4.70
C LEU A 216 30.85 -5.44 -6.13
N GLY A 217 30.84 -4.56 -7.13
CA GLY A 217 30.87 -4.95 -8.55
C GLY A 217 29.54 -4.81 -9.30
N ALA A 218 28.50 -4.33 -8.66
CA ALA A 218 27.24 -4.04 -9.34
C ALA A 218 27.41 -2.97 -10.45
N GLY A 219 26.73 -3.20 -11.58
CA GLY A 219 26.80 -2.32 -12.74
C GLY A 219 26.16 -0.94 -12.49
N PRO A 220 26.42 0.07 -13.37
CA PRO A 220 25.96 1.43 -13.17
C PRO A 220 24.42 1.57 -13.13
N VAL A 221 23.67 0.67 -13.75
CA VAL A 221 22.21 0.66 -13.75
C VAL A 221 21.64 0.27 -12.37
N THR A 222 22.32 -0.64 -11.66
CA THR A 222 21.91 -1.09 -10.32
C THR A 222 22.27 -0.08 -9.23
N ARG A 223 23.11 0.91 -9.55
CA ARG A 223 23.54 1.99 -8.64
C ARG A 223 22.72 3.27 -8.78
N MET A 224 21.72 3.30 -9.67
CA MET A 224 20.85 4.47 -9.75
C MET A 224 20.13 4.70 -8.42
N PRO A 225 20.35 5.85 -7.75
CA PRO A 225 19.60 6.15 -6.55
C PRO A 225 18.16 6.40 -6.94
N VAL A 226 17.30 5.41 -6.68
CA VAL A 226 15.88 5.71 -6.60
C VAL A 226 15.70 6.49 -5.31
N SER A 227 15.31 7.73 -5.45
CA SER A 227 14.97 8.59 -4.32
C SER A 227 13.74 8.00 -3.63
N TYR A 228 13.95 7.06 -2.72
CA TYR A 228 12.98 6.68 -1.73
C TYR A 228 12.93 7.79 -0.67
N THR A 229 12.22 8.85 -0.98
CA THR A 229 11.70 9.67 0.09
C THR A 229 10.71 8.80 0.86
N HIS A 230 11.07 8.45 2.09
CA HIS A 230 10.24 7.97 3.19
C HIS A 230 10.26 6.50 3.62
N LEU A 231 11.31 5.73 3.32
CA LEU A 231 11.60 4.55 4.13
C LEU A 231 13.09 4.53 4.48
N ARG A 232 13.51 5.45 5.34
CA ARG A 232 14.67 5.22 6.19
C ARG A 232 14.18 4.70 7.53
N ALA A 233 14.65 3.50 7.86
CA ALA A 233 14.61 2.90 9.18
C ALA A 233 15.03 3.87 10.29
#